data_13a2a14eb3ae50fdaa884d86ef1673c8
#
_entry.id   13a2a14eb3ae50fdaa884d86ef1673c8
#
_cell.length_a   1.000
_cell.length_b   1.000
_cell.length_c   1.000
_cell.angle_alpha   90.00
_cell.angle_beta   90.00
_cell.angle_gamma   90.00
#
_symmetry.space_group_name_H-M   'P 1'
#
loop_
_entity.id
_entity.type
_entity.pdbx_description
1 polymer ?
#
loop_
_entity_poly.entity_id
_entity_poly.type
_entity_poly.pdbx_seq_one_letter_code
_entity_poly.pdbx_strand_id
1 'polypeptide(L)'
;MQTPLQITFRHLQSSPAVEARVREYVERLERFHQRITGCQVIVEAPAAHRNKGAPFNVKIALSLPAAEINVHSERSDDAAHADVYVALRDAFAIVKRCLKDHAREHRYGVRLGGSHGTGAA
;
A
#
# COMPACT_ATOMS: atom_id res chain seq x y z
N MET A 1 3.41 18.56 4.68
CA MET A 1 2.83 17.90 5.62
C MET A 1 3.42 16.61 5.89
N GLN A 2 3.41 16.14 7.05
CA GLN A 2 3.99 14.97 7.28
C GLN A 2 3.05 13.95 7.60
N THR A 3 2.79 13.04 6.77
CA THR A 3 1.93 11.91 7.01
C THR A 3 2.62 10.98 7.98
N PRO A 4 2.01 10.68 9.11
CA PRO A 4 2.58 9.66 9.98
C PRO A 4 2.69 8.35 9.20
N LEU A 5 3.89 7.83 9.13
CA LEU A 5 4.16 6.63 8.36
C LEU A 5 4.77 5.58 9.27
N GLN A 6 4.19 4.40 9.26
CA GLN A 6 4.71 3.31 10.04
C GLN A 6 5.03 2.15 9.11
N ILE A 7 6.23 1.65 9.16
CA ILE A 7 6.65 0.55 8.32
C ILE A 7 7.03 -0.61 9.21
N THR A 8 6.45 -1.76 8.94
CA THR A 8 6.69 -2.96 9.74
C THR A 8 7.25 -4.05 8.83
N PHE A 9 8.28 -4.72 9.30
CA PHE A 9 8.86 -5.83 8.57
C PHE A 9 8.52 -7.11 9.32
N ARG A 10 8.06 -8.14 8.62
CA ARG A 10 7.75 -9.41 9.25
C ARG A 10 8.51 -10.51 8.56
N HIS A 11 9.18 -11.32 9.35
CA HIS A 11 9.96 -12.45 8.88
C HIS A 11 11.12 -12.01 7.99
N LEU A 12 11.58 -10.78 8.18
CA LEU A 12 12.78 -10.32 7.51
C LEU A 12 13.28 -9.12 8.30
N GLN A 13 14.54 -8.83 8.15
CA GLN A 13 15.13 -7.73 8.87
C GLN A 13 14.74 -6.43 8.20
N SER A 14 14.68 -5.38 9.01
CA SER A 14 14.35 -4.09 8.44
C SER A 14 15.44 -3.67 7.48
N SER A 15 15.06 -2.95 6.48
CA SER A 15 15.97 -2.55 5.42
C SER A 15 15.84 -1.05 5.20
N PRO A 16 16.89 -0.30 5.46
CA PRO A 16 16.82 1.15 5.20
C PRO A 16 16.53 1.48 3.75
N ALA A 17 16.99 0.64 2.82
CA ALA A 17 16.72 0.89 1.41
C ALA A 17 15.24 0.72 1.09
N VAL A 18 14.60 -0.28 1.67
CA VAL A 18 13.18 -0.50 1.46
C VAL A 18 12.40 0.64 2.13
N GLU A 19 12.82 1.05 3.33
CA GLU A 19 12.13 2.15 3.99
C GLU A 19 12.22 3.42 3.16
N ALA A 20 13.37 3.68 2.57
CA ALA A 20 13.54 4.87 1.75
C ALA A 20 12.61 4.82 0.54
N ARG A 21 12.46 3.66 -0.06
CA ARG A 21 11.60 3.53 -1.22
C ARG A 21 10.14 3.73 -0.83
N VAL A 22 9.74 3.20 0.33
CA VAL A 22 8.38 3.37 0.80
C VAL A 22 8.11 4.86 1.05
N ARG A 23 9.06 5.58 1.64
CA ARG A 23 8.86 6.99 1.91
C ARG A 23 8.70 7.77 0.63
N GLU A 24 9.43 7.40 -0.42
CA GLU A 24 9.29 8.06 -1.71
C GLU A 24 7.89 7.88 -2.26
N TYR A 25 7.35 6.66 -2.16
CA TYR A 25 6.02 6.41 -2.66
C TYR A 25 4.98 7.21 -1.87
N VAL A 26 5.15 7.27 -0.55
CA VAL A 26 4.20 8.01 0.28
C VAL A 26 4.26 9.50 -0.04
N GLU A 27 5.46 10.03 -0.26
CA GLU A 27 5.59 11.43 -0.61
C GLU A 27 4.90 11.74 -1.93
N ARG A 28 4.98 10.83 -2.89
CA ARG A 28 4.29 11.04 -4.14
C ARG A 28 2.79 11.02 -3.95
N LEU A 29 2.30 10.14 -3.09
CA LEU A 29 0.88 10.10 -2.81
C LEU A 29 0.43 11.38 -2.13
N GLU A 30 1.23 11.93 -1.24
CA GLU A 30 0.88 13.16 -0.57
C GLU A 30 0.77 14.32 -1.55
N ARG A 31 1.62 14.34 -2.57
CA ARG A 31 1.52 15.40 -3.56
C ARG A 31 0.29 15.23 -4.41
N PHE A 32 -0.12 13.97 -4.65
CA PHE A 32 -1.27 13.71 -5.46
C PHE A 32 -2.54 13.92 -4.65
N HIS A 33 -2.57 13.62 -3.35
CA HIS A 33 -3.77 13.73 -2.55
C HIS A 33 -3.37 14.25 -1.18
N GLN A 34 -3.85 15.42 -0.83
CA GLN A 34 -3.37 16.07 0.36
C GLN A 34 -4.13 15.79 1.61
N ARG A 35 -5.08 14.91 1.58
CA ARG A 35 -5.88 14.63 2.75
C ARG A 35 -5.53 13.32 3.41
N ILE A 36 -4.34 12.81 3.15
CA ILE A 36 -3.91 11.58 3.77
C ILE A 36 -3.52 11.88 5.20
N THR A 37 -4.10 11.16 6.16
CA THR A 37 -3.84 11.40 7.57
C THR A 37 -2.93 10.36 8.19
N GLY A 38 -2.67 9.27 7.50
CA GLY A 38 -1.74 8.27 8.02
C GLY A 38 -1.50 7.18 7.00
N CYS A 39 -0.42 6.46 7.17
CA CYS A 39 -0.11 5.35 6.27
C CYS A 39 0.65 4.29 7.04
N GLN A 40 0.24 3.05 6.88
CA GLN A 40 0.94 1.94 7.50
C GLN A 40 1.28 0.94 6.42
N VAL A 41 2.52 0.51 6.37
CA VAL A 41 2.97 -0.45 5.37
C VAL A 41 3.58 -1.63 6.09
N ILE A 42 3.15 -2.83 5.74
CA ILE A 42 3.70 -4.04 6.31
C ILE A 42 4.32 -4.83 5.17
N VAL A 43 5.60 -5.13 5.31
CA VAL A 43 6.32 -5.91 4.30
C VAL A 43 6.65 -7.24 4.95
N GLU A 44 6.18 -8.32 4.36
CA GLU A 44 6.35 -9.62 4.94
C GLU A 44 7.03 -10.57 3.97
N ALA A 45 8.06 -11.22 4.41
CA ALA A 45 8.74 -12.20 3.58
C ALA A 45 7.91 -13.47 3.52
N PRO A 46 8.07 -14.26 2.46
CA PRO A 46 7.32 -15.50 2.35
C PRO A 46 7.62 -16.42 3.51
N ALA A 47 6.61 -17.13 3.93
CA ALA A 47 6.77 -18.00 5.06
C ALA A 47 7.76 -19.09 4.77
N ALA A 48 7.76 -19.62 3.60
CA ALA A 48 8.66 -20.69 3.28
C ALA A 48 9.94 -20.17 2.74
N HIS A 49 10.86 -19.87 3.59
CA HIS A 49 12.09 -19.36 3.10
C HIS A 49 12.81 -20.25 2.17
N ARG A 50 12.59 -21.53 2.20
CA ARG A 50 13.30 -22.37 1.31
C ARG A 50 12.82 -22.26 -0.07
N ASN A 51 11.73 -21.61 -0.34
CA ASN A 51 11.26 -21.48 -1.66
C ASN A 51 11.76 -20.23 -2.23
N LYS A 52 12.83 -20.23 -2.95
CA LYS A 52 13.28 -19.07 -3.60
C LYS A 52 12.29 -18.66 -4.62
N GLY A 53 12.06 -17.42 -4.79
CA GLY A 53 11.09 -16.94 -5.76
C GLY A 53 9.70 -16.79 -5.21
N ALA A 54 9.50 -17.15 -3.95
CA ALA A 54 8.18 -16.93 -3.38
C ALA A 54 7.95 -15.43 -3.18
N PRO A 55 6.75 -14.95 -3.41
CA PRO A 55 6.48 -13.52 -3.39
C PRO A 55 6.44 -12.92 -2.00
N PHE A 56 6.85 -11.66 -1.90
CA PHE A 56 6.68 -10.91 -0.69
C PHE A 56 5.24 -10.46 -0.62
N ASN A 57 4.72 -10.31 0.60
CA ASN A 57 3.39 -9.78 0.81
C ASN A 57 3.54 -8.35 1.26
N VAL A 58 2.78 -7.46 0.67
CA VAL A 58 2.80 -6.06 1.05
C VAL A 58 1.39 -5.64 1.39
N LYS A 59 1.19 -5.08 2.58
CA LYS A 59 -0.10 -4.57 3.00
C LYS A 59 0.04 -3.09 3.24
N ILE A 60 -0.85 -2.30 2.71
CA ILE A 60 -0.82 -0.86 2.88
C ILE A 60 -2.18 -0.40 3.38
N ALA A 61 -2.18 0.31 4.50
CA ALA A 61 -3.40 0.91 5.03
C ALA A 61 -3.21 2.42 4.98
N LEU A 62 -4.04 3.08 4.21
CA LEU A 62 -3.95 4.51 4.04
C LEU A 62 -5.16 5.14 4.67
N SER A 63 -4.96 6.06 5.59
CA SER A 63 -6.05 6.69 6.31
C SER A 63 -6.39 8.03 5.71
N LEU A 64 -7.68 8.28 5.56
CA LEU A 64 -8.20 9.54 5.08
C LEU A 64 -9.21 10.03 6.12
N PRO A 65 -9.64 11.28 6.07
CA PRO A 65 -10.50 11.79 7.13
C PRO A 65 -11.76 10.98 7.40
N ALA A 66 -12.37 10.42 6.41
CA ALA A 66 -13.58 9.65 6.67
C ALA A 66 -13.54 8.31 6.01
N ALA A 67 -12.37 7.80 5.71
CA ALA A 67 -12.27 6.54 5.00
C ALA A 67 -10.90 5.92 5.18
N GLU A 68 -10.78 4.69 4.78
CA GLU A 68 -9.50 4.02 4.85
C GLU A 68 -9.37 3.16 3.61
N ILE A 69 -8.21 3.15 2.99
CA ILE A 69 -7.96 2.35 1.84
C ILE A 69 -6.99 1.25 2.25
N ASN A 70 -7.37 0.02 2.08
CA ASN A 70 -6.53 -1.11 2.43
C ASN A 70 -6.20 -1.91 1.19
N VAL A 71 -4.91 -2.11 0.96
CA VAL A 71 -4.45 -2.86 -0.19
C VAL A 71 -3.58 -4.00 0.31
N HIS A 72 -3.81 -5.16 -0.23
CA HIS A 72 -3.06 -6.33 0.20
C HIS A 72 -2.62 -7.07 -1.04
N SER A 73 -1.32 -7.00 -1.35
CA SER A 73 -0.81 -7.67 -2.51
C SER A 73 -0.33 -9.01 -2.08
N GLU A 74 -1.06 -10.04 -2.35
CA GLU A 74 -0.71 -11.35 -1.97
C GLU A 74 -0.88 -12.29 -3.08
N ARG A 75 -0.44 -12.03 -4.24
CA ARG A 75 -0.58 -12.92 -5.35
C ARG A 75 0.52 -13.89 -5.33
N SER A 76 0.29 -14.99 -4.81
CA SER A 76 1.35 -15.94 -4.65
C SER A 76 1.83 -16.53 -5.96
N ASP A 77 1.10 -16.33 -7.01
CA ASP A 77 1.53 -16.88 -8.29
C ASP A 77 2.28 -15.85 -9.13
N ASP A 78 2.52 -14.66 -8.62
CA ASP A 78 3.22 -13.67 -9.41
C ASP A 78 4.68 -13.70 -9.05
N ALA A 79 5.47 -14.36 -9.90
CA ALA A 79 6.90 -14.50 -9.62
C ALA A 79 7.63 -13.16 -9.55
N ALA A 80 7.09 -12.12 -10.14
CA ALA A 80 7.76 -10.84 -10.08
C ALA A 80 7.79 -10.29 -8.66
N HIS A 81 6.86 -10.71 -7.81
CA HIS A 81 6.83 -10.21 -6.45
C HIS A 81 7.87 -10.89 -5.56
N ALA A 82 8.69 -11.77 -6.13
CA ALA A 82 9.85 -12.26 -5.40
C ALA A 82 10.85 -11.12 -5.20
N ASP A 83 10.71 -10.03 -5.95
CA ASP A 83 11.51 -8.85 -5.75
C ASP A 83 10.67 -7.90 -4.93
N VAL A 84 11.13 -7.54 -3.75
CA VAL A 84 10.34 -6.72 -2.84
C VAL A 84 10.04 -5.35 -3.45
N TYR A 85 10.93 -4.83 -4.27
CA TYR A 85 10.70 -3.51 -4.86
C TYR A 85 9.58 -3.56 -5.90
N VAL A 86 9.46 -4.68 -6.61
CA VAL A 86 8.37 -4.85 -7.56
C VAL A 86 7.05 -5.01 -6.80
N ALA A 87 7.07 -5.77 -5.71
CA ALA A 87 5.86 -5.94 -4.91
C ALA A 87 5.39 -4.59 -4.36
N LEU A 88 6.33 -3.76 -3.90
CA LEU A 88 5.98 -2.44 -3.41
C LEU A 88 5.42 -1.57 -4.52
N ARG A 89 6.06 -1.59 -5.69
CA ARG A 89 5.61 -0.77 -6.81
C ARG A 89 4.17 -1.10 -7.16
N ASP A 90 3.86 -2.39 -7.23
CA ASP A 90 2.53 -2.80 -7.64
C ASP A 90 1.49 -2.48 -6.57
N ALA A 91 1.85 -2.65 -5.30
CA ALA A 91 0.91 -2.33 -4.22
C ALA A 91 0.60 -0.83 -4.19
N PHE A 92 1.62 0.01 -4.35
CA PHE A 92 1.39 1.45 -4.35
C PHE A 92 0.65 1.92 -5.61
N ALA A 93 0.80 1.21 -6.71
CA ALA A 93 0.02 1.53 -7.90
C ALA A 93 -1.47 1.30 -7.65
N ILE A 94 -1.80 0.24 -6.91
CA ILE A 94 -3.18 -0.02 -6.58
C ILE A 94 -3.71 1.04 -5.61
N VAL A 95 -2.90 1.44 -4.64
CA VAL A 95 -3.30 2.49 -3.71
C VAL A 95 -3.61 3.77 -4.47
N LYS A 96 -2.77 4.11 -5.45
CA LYS A 96 -2.98 5.33 -6.20
C LYS A 96 -4.29 5.26 -6.97
N ARG A 97 -4.61 4.11 -7.55
CA ARG A 97 -5.84 3.97 -8.27
C ARG A 97 -7.04 4.10 -7.34
N CYS A 98 -6.95 3.50 -6.14
CA CYS A 98 -8.02 3.62 -5.18
C CYS A 98 -8.20 5.07 -4.72
N LEU A 99 -7.11 5.82 -4.59
CA LEU A 99 -7.21 7.20 -4.21
C LEU A 99 -7.90 8.02 -5.30
N LYS A 100 -7.61 7.72 -6.56
CA LYS A 100 -8.26 8.43 -7.63
C LYS A 100 -9.75 8.15 -7.63
N ASP A 101 -10.14 6.91 -7.39
CA ASP A 101 -11.54 6.56 -7.38
C ASP A 101 -12.24 7.24 -6.21
N HIS A 102 -11.59 7.28 -5.05
CA HIS A 102 -12.17 7.91 -3.89
C HIS A 102 -12.36 9.41 -4.14
N ALA A 103 -11.39 10.05 -4.74
CA ALA A 103 -11.47 11.48 -5.00
C ALA A 103 -12.57 11.79 -6.00
N ARG A 104 -12.76 10.89 -6.98
CA ARG A 104 -13.79 11.12 -7.96
C ARG A 104 -15.17 11.01 -7.33
N GLU A 105 -15.37 10.02 -6.48
CA GLU A 105 -16.64 9.87 -5.83
C GLU A 105 -16.95 11.06 -4.94
N HIS A 106 -15.94 11.56 -4.24
CA HIS A 106 -16.15 12.69 -3.42
C HIS A 106 -16.48 13.92 -4.23
N ARG A 107 -15.81 14.11 -5.35
CA ARG A 107 -16.00 15.28 -6.14
C ARG A 107 -17.39 15.34 -6.70
N TYR A 108 -17.93 14.20 -7.09
CA TYR A 108 -19.25 14.20 -7.65
C TYR A 108 -20.33 14.09 -6.59
N GLY A 109 -19.98 14.00 -5.34
CA GLY A 109 -20.95 13.89 -4.29
C GLY A 109 -21.65 12.57 -4.23
N VAL A 110 -21.17 11.64 -4.94
CA VAL A 110 -21.83 10.41 -4.98
C VAL A 110 -21.46 9.58 -3.86
N ARG A 111 -22.29 9.01 -3.12
CA ARG A 111 -21.89 8.24 -2.17
C ARG A 111 -22.19 6.95 -2.41
N LEU A 112 -21.61 6.25 -2.78
CA LEU A 112 -21.80 5.00 -3.05
C LEU A 112 -21.60 4.13 -2.04
N GLY A 113 -21.84 4.20 -1.15
CA GLY A 113 -21.62 3.18 -0.31
C GLY A 113 -20.39 2.89 -0.10
N GLY A 114 -19.73 3.43 -0.40
CA GLY A 114 -18.44 3.28 -0.21
C GLY A 114 -17.94 2.16 -0.18
N SER A 115 -18.23 1.52 -0.38
CA SER A 115 -17.63 0.51 -0.25
C SER A 115 -16.60 0.20 -0.94
N HIS A 116 -16.40 0.55 -1.78
CA HIS A 116 -15.49 0.01 -2.44
C HIS A 116 -14.31 0.16 -1.94
N GLY A 117 -13.69 0.18 -2.05
CA GLY A 117 -12.51 0.31 -1.74
C GLY A 117 -12.28 -0.31 -0.61
N THR A 118 -12.91 -0.27 -0.12
CA THR A 118 -12.61 -0.66 0.96
C THR A 118 -12.43 -1.84 0.96
N GLY A 119 -12.34 -2.05 0.55
CA GLY A 119 -12.05 -3.01 0.59
C GLY A 119 -12.04 -3.70 0.94
N ALA A 120 -12.38 -3.62 0.90
CA ALA A 120 -12.40 -4.16 1.06
C ALA A 120 -12.12 -4.89 1.27
N ALA A 121 -12.18 -4.87 1.40
CA ALA A 121 -11.85 -5.45 1.59
C ALA A 121 -11.72 -6.13 1.73
#